data_aaaaddb9e2c9e0fd53c35cc40c98b13e
#
_entry.id   aaaaddb9e2c9e0fd53c35cc40c98b13e
#
_cell.length_a   1.000
_cell.length_b   1.000
_cell.length_c   1.000
_cell.angle_alpha   90.00
_cell.angle_beta   90.00
_cell.angle_gamma   90.00
#
_symmetry.space_group_name_H-M   'P 1'
#
loop_
_entity.id
_entity.type
_entity.pdbx_description
1 polymer ?
#
loop_
_entity_poly.entity_id
_entity_poly.type
_entity_poly.pdbx_seq_one_letter_code
_entity_poly.pdbx_strand_id
1 'polypeptide(L)'
;MIIVIGASSFIGVHTVDYLLSQKCEVVVTGRNNKFKSHYDKLGVQYINLDLRNKSDFENLPKHGVEAVILLGGLLPANTAVDLDIDENAADYFEVNTIGTINVLEYCRKNSIRKVISTCSYADVINSWNAERPLTEDEPRSYRYEGDHAVYVFSKNAANDMLLYYNTQHGMSNAIFRLPPVYGAGPHGFYHVNGVLMKSAIQKFMDKARAGEDILVFEGDERFIRDFAYVKDVARAFYLAIKSENAKGLYNMTSGVGVSMKDQAAIIADVFCEGKKSNLVNVDKSNGTPRSFLFSMEKAKKDFGFEPEFASFRKMMIDYKKDIDSGLYKDLFKY
;
A
#
# COMPACT_ATOMS: atom_id res chain seq x y z
N MET A 1 22.15 7.54 -1.55
CA MET A 1 21.52 6.35 -2.21
C MET A 1 20.37 5.82 -1.36
N ILE A 2 19.25 5.43 -1.98
CA ILE A 2 18.11 4.79 -1.30
C ILE A 2 17.92 3.38 -1.89
N ILE A 3 17.76 2.38 -1.03
CA ILE A 3 17.47 1.01 -1.47
C ILE A 3 15.96 0.77 -1.37
N VAL A 4 15.31 0.33 -2.46
CA VAL A 4 13.88 -0.06 -2.47
C VAL A 4 13.77 -1.57 -2.56
N ILE A 5 13.46 -2.22 -1.44
CA ILE A 5 13.24 -3.67 -1.36
C ILE A 5 11.78 -3.98 -1.70
N GLY A 6 11.57 -4.81 -2.73
CA GLY A 6 10.23 -5.06 -3.27
C GLY A 6 9.77 -4.03 -4.30
N ALA A 7 10.70 -3.46 -5.04
CA ALA A 7 10.43 -2.52 -6.14
C ALA A 7 9.59 -3.13 -7.27
N SER A 8 9.45 -4.46 -7.34
CA SER A 8 8.55 -5.15 -8.26
C SER A 8 7.07 -5.16 -7.81
N SER A 9 6.74 -4.49 -6.72
CA SER A 9 5.37 -4.31 -6.25
C SER A 9 4.72 -3.07 -6.88
N PHE A 10 3.38 -2.99 -6.78
CA PHE A 10 2.61 -1.84 -7.21
C PHE A 10 3.13 -0.52 -6.59
N ILE A 11 3.22 -0.45 -5.27
CA ILE A 11 3.71 0.74 -4.58
C ILE A 11 5.19 0.97 -4.92
N GLY A 12 5.96 -0.12 -5.14
CA GLY A 12 7.38 -0.08 -5.42
C GLY A 12 7.72 0.67 -6.70
N VAL A 13 7.04 0.37 -7.82
CA VAL A 13 7.33 1.06 -9.10
C VAL A 13 7.04 2.55 -9.02
N HIS A 14 5.91 2.95 -8.45
CA HIS A 14 5.56 4.36 -8.25
C HIS A 14 6.53 5.07 -7.30
N THR A 15 7.00 4.37 -6.26
CA THR A 15 7.99 4.90 -5.32
C THR A 15 9.32 5.17 -6.02
N VAL A 16 9.80 4.24 -6.84
CA VAL A 16 11.05 4.40 -7.58
C VAL A 16 10.94 5.57 -8.55
N ASP A 17 9.86 5.66 -9.32
CA ASP A 17 9.65 6.79 -10.25
C ASP A 17 9.65 8.14 -9.53
N TYR A 18 8.98 8.21 -8.37
CA TYR A 18 9.01 9.43 -7.57
C TYR A 18 10.43 9.77 -7.09
N LEU A 19 11.17 8.79 -6.55
CA LEU A 19 12.55 9.01 -6.10
C LEU A 19 13.48 9.47 -7.23
N LEU A 20 13.34 8.87 -8.42
CA LEU A 20 14.10 9.30 -9.61
C LEU A 20 13.74 10.74 -10.03
N SER A 21 12.46 11.12 -9.96
CA SER A 21 12.04 12.51 -10.22
C SER A 21 12.64 13.51 -9.26
N GLN A 22 12.92 13.06 -8.01
CA GLN A 22 13.63 13.85 -6.99
C GLN A 22 15.15 13.75 -7.11
N LYS A 23 15.69 13.16 -8.21
CA LYS A 23 17.12 12.97 -8.48
C LYS A 23 17.86 12.15 -7.41
N CYS A 24 17.13 11.26 -6.73
CA CYS A 24 17.75 10.33 -5.79
C CYS A 24 18.52 9.24 -6.55
N GLU A 25 19.68 8.86 -6.03
CA GLU A 25 20.33 7.62 -6.43
C GLU A 25 19.57 6.45 -5.79
N VAL A 26 19.13 5.49 -6.62
CA VAL A 26 18.27 4.38 -6.20
C VAL A 26 18.86 3.05 -6.64
N VAL A 27 18.86 2.09 -5.72
CA VAL A 27 19.07 0.66 -5.99
C VAL A 27 17.78 -0.08 -5.66
N VAL A 28 17.36 -1.00 -6.53
CA VAL A 28 16.09 -1.71 -6.37
C VAL A 28 16.29 -3.20 -6.25
N THR A 29 15.37 -3.86 -5.54
CA THR A 29 15.38 -5.32 -5.45
C THR A 29 14.02 -5.92 -5.79
N GLY A 30 14.04 -7.16 -6.24
CA GLY A 30 12.87 -7.97 -6.51
C GLY A 30 13.26 -9.41 -6.87
N ARG A 31 12.27 -10.23 -7.23
CA ARG A 31 12.48 -11.63 -7.60
C ARG A 31 12.09 -11.95 -9.05
N ASN A 32 11.65 -10.94 -9.81
CA ASN A 32 11.07 -11.13 -11.14
C ASN A 32 11.89 -10.42 -12.21
N ASN A 33 12.46 -11.20 -13.15
CA ASN A 33 13.30 -10.71 -14.24
C ASN A 33 12.58 -9.70 -15.18
N LYS A 34 11.26 -9.74 -15.27
CA LYS A 34 10.47 -8.76 -16.02
C LYS A 34 10.70 -7.33 -15.50
N PHE A 35 10.73 -7.19 -14.17
CA PHE A 35 11.01 -5.90 -13.53
C PHE A 35 12.49 -5.49 -13.66
N LYS A 36 13.40 -6.45 -13.69
CA LYS A 36 14.81 -6.18 -13.97
C LYS A 36 14.96 -5.46 -15.31
N SER A 37 14.35 -5.97 -16.37
CA SER A 37 14.40 -5.35 -17.71
C SER A 37 13.81 -3.92 -17.73
N HIS A 38 12.78 -3.65 -16.91
CA HIS A 38 12.22 -2.32 -16.75
C HIS A 38 13.22 -1.35 -16.11
N TYR A 39 13.84 -1.75 -15.00
CA TYR A 39 14.78 -0.92 -14.28
C TYR A 39 16.11 -0.73 -15.02
N ASP A 40 16.58 -1.73 -15.78
CA ASP A 40 17.75 -1.62 -16.66
C ASP A 40 17.55 -0.49 -17.70
N LYS A 41 16.34 -0.35 -18.27
CA LYS A 41 16.00 0.74 -19.20
C LYS A 41 16.02 2.13 -18.56
N LEU A 42 15.77 2.20 -17.25
CA LEU A 42 15.84 3.44 -16.46
C LEU A 42 17.25 3.73 -15.93
N GLY A 43 18.23 2.85 -16.19
CA GLY A 43 19.58 2.97 -15.65
C GLY A 43 19.67 2.71 -14.14
N VAL A 44 18.69 2.00 -13.57
CA VAL A 44 18.61 1.68 -12.14
C VAL A 44 19.12 0.26 -11.90
N GLN A 45 20.07 0.11 -10.97
CA GLN A 45 20.60 -1.19 -10.59
C GLN A 45 19.51 -2.06 -9.94
N TYR A 46 19.26 -3.23 -10.52
CA TYR A 46 18.34 -4.24 -9.99
C TYR A 46 19.11 -5.42 -9.42
N ILE A 47 18.86 -5.74 -8.15
CA ILE A 47 19.48 -6.86 -7.44
C ILE A 47 18.38 -7.89 -7.12
N ASN A 48 18.62 -9.17 -7.47
CA ASN A 48 17.72 -10.24 -7.05
C ASN A 48 17.87 -10.49 -5.56
N LEU A 49 16.75 -10.49 -4.82
CA LEU A 49 16.74 -10.66 -3.37
C LEU A 49 15.45 -11.35 -2.90
N ASP A 50 15.62 -12.46 -2.19
CA ASP A 50 14.56 -13.07 -1.36
C ASP A 50 14.79 -12.67 0.10
N LEU A 51 13.76 -12.07 0.72
CA LEU A 51 13.83 -11.60 2.12
C LEU A 51 14.16 -12.72 3.12
N ARG A 52 13.86 -13.98 2.78
CA ARG A 52 14.14 -15.15 3.63
C ARG A 52 15.60 -15.59 3.55
N ASN A 53 16.29 -15.25 2.46
CA ASN A 53 17.67 -15.69 2.23
C ASN A 53 18.67 -14.64 2.70
N LYS A 54 19.32 -14.90 3.83
CA LYS A 54 20.33 -13.99 4.40
C LYS A 54 21.52 -13.73 3.48
N SER A 55 21.90 -14.70 2.64
CA SER A 55 23.03 -14.54 1.73
C SER A 55 22.76 -13.52 0.61
N ASP A 56 21.50 -13.30 0.23
CA ASP A 56 21.17 -12.33 -0.80
C ASP A 56 21.50 -10.90 -0.39
N PHE A 57 21.47 -10.61 0.92
CA PHE A 57 21.81 -9.29 1.47
C PHE A 57 23.30 -8.95 1.31
N GLU A 58 24.18 -9.91 1.10
CA GLU A 58 25.59 -9.68 0.82
C GLU A 58 25.83 -8.94 -0.51
N ASN A 59 24.86 -9.02 -1.44
CA ASN A 59 24.88 -8.36 -2.73
C ASN A 59 24.43 -6.89 -2.67
N LEU A 60 23.87 -6.46 -1.54
CA LEU A 60 23.42 -5.07 -1.37
C LEU A 60 24.59 -4.12 -1.09
N PRO A 61 24.47 -2.83 -1.50
CA PRO A 61 25.45 -1.78 -1.16
C PRO A 61 25.66 -1.66 0.35
N LYS A 62 26.91 -1.64 0.81
CA LYS A 62 27.25 -1.58 2.23
C LYS A 62 27.59 -0.16 2.72
N HIS A 63 27.77 0.79 1.80
CA HIS A 63 28.18 2.17 2.09
C HIS A 63 27.35 3.17 1.29
N GLY A 64 27.22 4.37 1.81
CA GLY A 64 26.51 5.47 1.13
C GLY A 64 24.99 5.31 1.09
N VAL A 65 24.42 4.37 1.84
CA VAL A 65 22.98 4.13 1.91
C VAL A 65 22.36 5.04 2.98
N GLU A 66 21.48 5.94 2.54
CA GLU A 66 20.74 6.88 3.40
C GLU A 66 19.56 6.18 4.11
N ALA A 67 18.83 5.37 3.36
CA ALA A 67 17.65 4.68 3.87
C ALA A 67 17.30 3.45 3.05
N VAL A 68 16.51 2.55 3.65
CA VAL A 68 15.88 1.41 2.99
C VAL A 68 14.37 1.59 3.02
N ILE A 69 13.69 1.43 1.87
CA ILE A 69 12.23 1.33 1.78
C ILE A 69 11.89 -0.15 1.62
N LEU A 70 11.18 -0.72 2.60
CA LEU A 70 10.79 -2.13 2.62
C LEU A 70 9.32 -2.30 2.22
N LEU A 71 9.09 -2.68 0.98
CA LEU A 71 7.79 -2.96 0.38
C LEU A 71 7.61 -4.44 0.01
N GLY A 72 8.69 -5.21 0.12
CA GLY A 72 8.62 -6.67 -0.04
C GLY A 72 7.78 -7.29 1.07
N GLY A 73 6.83 -8.15 0.71
CA GLY A 73 5.98 -8.82 1.65
C GLY A 73 5.02 -9.78 0.97
N LEU A 74 4.46 -10.68 1.74
CA LEU A 74 3.40 -11.59 1.32
C LEU A 74 2.05 -10.99 1.74
N LEU A 75 1.11 -10.89 0.78
CA LEU A 75 -0.23 -10.35 0.98
C LEU A 75 -1.28 -11.36 0.52
N PRO A 76 -2.42 -11.49 1.19
CA PRO A 76 -3.51 -12.39 0.77
C PRO A 76 -3.97 -12.12 -0.66
N ALA A 77 -4.13 -10.84 -1.02
CA ALA A 77 -4.55 -10.43 -2.36
C ALA A 77 -3.63 -10.91 -3.50
N ASN A 78 -2.38 -11.26 -3.20
CA ASN A 78 -1.37 -11.71 -4.16
C ASN A 78 -1.12 -13.22 -4.10
N THR A 79 -1.79 -13.93 -3.19
CA THR A 79 -1.67 -15.39 -3.05
C THR A 79 -2.94 -16.05 -3.58
N ALA A 80 -2.78 -17.05 -4.44
CA ALA A 80 -3.90 -17.87 -4.91
C ALA A 80 -4.10 -19.09 -3.98
N VAL A 81 -3.93 -18.89 -2.66
CA VAL A 81 -4.07 -19.93 -1.65
C VAL A 81 -5.48 -19.92 -1.10
N ASP A 82 -6.08 -21.09 -1.03
CA ASP A 82 -7.33 -21.34 -0.32
C ASP A 82 -7.01 -21.74 1.12
N LEU A 83 -7.29 -20.85 2.07
CA LEU A 83 -6.96 -21.05 3.48
C LEU A 83 -7.79 -22.15 4.15
N ASP A 84 -8.90 -22.57 3.55
CA ASP A 84 -9.69 -23.69 4.04
C ASP A 84 -9.03 -25.04 3.69
N ILE A 85 -8.12 -25.04 2.71
CA ILE A 85 -7.43 -26.24 2.21
C ILE A 85 -5.92 -26.18 2.52
N ASP A 86 -5.29 -25.03 2.27
CA ASP A 86 -3.85 -24.83 2.32
C ASP A 86 -3.47 -23.80 3.38
N GLU A 87 -3.02 -24.23 4.54
CA GLU A 87 -2.51 -23.32 5.56
C GLU A 87 -1.07 -22.89 5.20
N ASN A 88 -0.85 -21.56 5.16
CA ASN A 88 0.47 -20.98 4.89
C ASN A 88 0.87 -19.91 5.92
N ALA A 89 0.44 -20.05 7.17
CA ALA A 89 0.75 -19.12 8.25
C ALA A 89 2.26 -18.90 8.41
N ALA A 90 3.06 -19.98 8.33
CA ALA A 90 4.52 -19.91 8.41
C ALA A 90 5.12 -19.02 7.32
N ASP A 91 4.63 -19.11 6.08
CA ASP A 91 5.13 -18.30 4.95
C ASP A 91 4.98 -16.81 5.21
N TYR A 92 3.83 -16.40 5.81
CA TYR A 92 3.62 -14.99 6.18
C TYR A 92 4.65 -14.51 7.21
N PHE A 93 4.94 -15.32 8.21
CA PHE A 93 5.94 -14.97 9.22
C PHE A 93 7.36 -15.00 8.66
N GLU A 94 7.70 -15.98 7.84
CA GLU A 94 9.02 -16.06 7.20
C GLU A 94 9.29 -14.84 6.32
N VAL A 95 8.33 -14.45 5.47
CA VAL A 95 8.53 -13.33 4.56
C VAL A 95 8.36 -11.98 5.28
N ASN A 96 7.24 -11.78 6.01
CA ASN A 96 6.90 -10.47 6.55
C ASN A 96 7.66 -10.16 7.84
N THR A 97 7.87 -11.14 8.72
CA THR A 97 8.50 -10.91 10.04
C THR A 97 9.98 -11.19 9.99
N ILE A 98 10.39 -12.42 9.65
CA ILE A 98 11.80 -12.80 9.59
C ILE A 98 12.52 -12.02 8.49
N GLY A 99 11.87 -11.84 7.32
CA GLY A 99 12.39 -10.98 6.26
C GLY A 99 12.64 -9.54 6.72
N THR A 100 11.73 -8.96 7.51
CA THR A 100 11.94 -7.62 8.10
C THR A 100 13.13 -7.61 9.06
N ILE A 101 13.30 -8.65 9.89
CA ILE A 101 14.47 -8.77 10.77
C ILE A 101 15.77 -8.85 9.96
N ASN A 102 15.79 -9.60 8.86
CA ASN A 102 16.97 -9.67 7.99
C ASN A 102 17.33 -8.29 7.40
N VAL A 103 16.34 -7.49 6.99
CA VAL A 103 16.55 -6.09 6.55
C VAL A 103 17.11 -5.24 7.68
N LEU A 104 16.54 -5.33 8.88
CA LEU A 104 16.99 -4.56 10.05
C LEU A 104 18.42 -4.90 10.44
N GLU A 105 18.79 -6.18 10.42
CA GLU A 105 20.16 -6.64 10.71
C GLU A 105 21.16 -6.17 9.62
N TYR A 106 20.77 -6.23 8.34
CA TYR A 106 21.55 -5.64 7.28
C TYR A 106 21.76 -4.15 7.52
N CYS A 107 20.72 -3.40 7.82
CA CYS A 107 20.80 -1.97 8.09
C CYS A 107 21.69 -1.67 9.31
N ARG A 108 21.48 -2.37 10.42
CA ARG A 108 22.25 -2.20 11.66
C ARG A 108 23.75 -2.44 11.44
N LYS A 109 24.11 -3.54 10.76
CA LYS A 109 25.51 -3.92 10.47
C LYS A 109 26.22 -2.94 9.55
N ASN A 110 25.50 -2.24 8.68
CA ASN A 110 26.04 -1.28 7.73
C ASN A 110 25.77 0.20 8.14
N SER A 111 25.39 0.45 9.40
CA SER A 111 25.15 1.80 9.95
C SER A 111 24.04 2.58 9.21
N ILE A 112 23.10 1.88 8.57
CA ILE A 112 21.92 2.47 7.95
C ILE A 112 20.87 2.65 9.05
N ARG A 113 20.48 3.89 9.33
CA ARG A 113 19.64 4.20 10.50
C ARG A 113 18.15 4.25 10.21
N LYS A 114 17.73 4.26 8.96
CA LYS A 114 16.32 4.48 8.59
C LYS A 114 15.78 3.39 7.68
N VAL A 115 14.72 2.74 8.13
CA VAL A 115 13.87 1.85 7.32
C VAL A 115 12.48 2.46 7.26
N ILE A 116 11.95 2.62 6.04
CA ILE A 116 10.55 2.93 5.79
C ILE A 116 9.84 1.63 5.49
N SER A 117 8.78 1.31 6.23
CA SER A 117 7.99 0.09 6.03
C SER A 117 6.50 0.40 6.05
N THR A 118 5.68 -0.59 5.72
CA THR A 118 4.22 -0.46 5.68
C THR A 118 3.54 -1.49 6.55
N CYS A 119 2.40 -1.13 7.12
CA CYS A 119 1.48 -2.05 7.78
C CYS A 119 0.05 -1.88 7.26
N SER A 120 -0.85 -2.72 7.74
CA SER A 120 -2.24 -2.72 7.34
C SER A 120 -3.09 -1.87 8.29
N TYR A 121 -4.03 -1.12 7.73
CA TYR A 121 -5.09 -0.45 8.48
C TYR A 121 -6.04 -1.42 9.21
N ALA A 122 -5.98 -2.71 8.86
CA ALA A 122 -6.76 -3.75 9.52
C ALA A 122 -6.25 -4.11 10.92
N ASP A 123 -5.09 -3.59 11.34
CA ASP A 123 -4.56 -3.74 12.71
C ASP A 123 -5.43 -3.06 13.78
N VAL A 124 -6.32 -2.14 13.36
CA VAL A 124 -7.31 -1.46 14.21
C VAL A 124 -8.74 -1.63 13.70
N ILE A 125 -9.02 -2.71 12.97
CA ILE A 125 -10.30 -2.91 12.28
C ILE A 125 -11.52 -2.88 13.23
N ASN A 126 -11.39 -3.30 14.48
CA ASN A 126 -12.48 -3.28 15.43
C ASN A 126 -12.78 -1.87 15.98
N SER A 127 -11.88 -0.92 15.78
CA SER A 127 -12.05 0.50 16.13
C SER A 127 -12.62 1.35 14.99
N TRP A 128 -12.82 0.76 13.81
CA TRP A 128 -13.31 1.51 12.65
C TRP A 128 -14.68 2.13 12.89
N ASN A 129 -14.81 3.43 12.64
CA ASN A 129 -16.01 4.24 12.78
C ASN A 129 -15.96 5.45 11.83
N ALA A 130 -17.04 6.22 11.75
CA ALA A 130 -17.13 7.49 11.02
C ALA A 130 -17.23 8.72 11.95
N GLU A 131 -17.24 8.52 13.26
CA GLU A 131 -17.52 9.57 14.23
C GLU A 131 -16.30 10.47 14.48
N ARG A 132 -15.12 9.88 14.42
CA ARG A 132 -13.83 10.57 14.58
C ARG A 132 -12.73 9.95 13.74
N PRO A 133 -11.71 10.73 13.34
CA PRO A 133 -10.49 10.16 12.76
C PRO A 133 -9.74 9.28 13.79
N LEU A 134 -9.29 8.11 13.34
CA LEU A 134 -8.44 7.21 14.13
C LEU A 134 -7.00 7.73 14.12
N THR A 135 -6.37 7.79 15.28
CA THR A 135 -4.98 8.21 15.42
C THR A 135 -4.03 7.01 15.41
N GLU A 136 -2.74 7.28 15.44
CA GLU A 136 -1.70 6.24 15.55
C GLU A 136 -1.69 5.55 16.91
N ASP A 137 -2.27 6.20 17.93
CA ASP A 137 -2.34 5.70 19.31
C ASP A 137 -3.51 4.73 19.54
N GLU A 138 -4.35 4.48 18.51
CA GLU A 138 -5.41 3.48 18.63
C GLU A 138 -4.83 2.12 19.00
N PRO A 139 -5.38 1.45 20.03
CA PRO A 139 -4.92 0.13 20.40
C PRO A 139 -5.18 -0.85 19.28
N ARG A 140 -4.21 -1.72 19.02
CA ARG A 140 -4.39 -2.80 18.05
C ARG A 140 -5.59 -3.66 18.42
N SER A 141 -6.53 -3.77 17.51
CA SER A 141 -7.74 -4.58 17.68
C SER A 141 -8.18 -5.11 16.34
N TYR A 142 -7.97 -6.40 16.10
CA TYR A 142 -8.14 -7.05 14.81
C TYR A 142 -8.82 -8.41 14.94
N ARG A 143 -9.18 -9.00 13.80
CA ARG A 143 -9.84 -10.29 13.74
C ARG A 143 -8.82 -11.44 13.83
N TYR A 144 -9.26 -12.56 14.39
CA TYR A 144 -8.47 -13.80 14.49
C TYR A 144 -8.90 -14.85 13.47
N GLU A 145 -9.76 -14.49 12.52
CA GLU A 145 -10.29 -15.34 11.46
C GLU A 145 -10.27 -14.65 10.10
N GLY A 146 -10.36 -15.45 9.04
CA GLY A 146 -10.35 -15.01 7.65
C GLY A 146 -8.95 -14.87 7.07
N ASP A 147 -8.88 -14.72 5.77
CA ASP A 147 -7.67 -14.70 4.95
C ASP A 147 -6.66 -13.60 5.30
N HIS A 148 -7.12 -12.51 5.92
CA HIS A 148 -6.28 -11.41 6.35
C HIS A 148 -5.70 -11.54 7.77
N ALA A 149 -6.16 -12.48 8.58
CA ALA A 149 -5.78 -12.57 9.99
C ALA A 149 -4.27 -12.81 10.17
N VAL A 150 -3.73 -13.87 9.56
CA VAL A 150 -2.31 -14.22 9.66
C VAL A 150 -1.41 -13.14 9.04
N TYR A 151 -1.87 -12.52 7.95
CA TYR A 151 -1.18 -11.36 7.37
C TYR A 151 -1.04 -10.22 8.39
N VAL A 152 -2.14 -9.85 9.06
CA VAL A 152 -2.11 -8.78 10.09
C VAL A 152 -1.21 -9.17 11.25
N PHE A 153 -1.23 -10.42 11.70
CA PHE A 153 -0.33 -10.91 12.77
C PHE A 153 1.14 -10.76 12.38
N SER A 154 1.51 -11.25 11.20
CA SER A 154 2.89 -11.19 10.71
C SER A 154 3.38 -9.76 10.51
N LYS A 155 2.52 -8.86 10.02
CA LYS A 155 2.85 -7.43 9.88
C LYS A 155 2.96 -6.73 11.23
N ASN A 156 2.13 -7.06 12.21
CA ASN A 156 2.23 -6.51 13.56
C ASN A 156 3.53 -6.95 14.24
N ALA A 157 3.91 -8.22 14.13
CA ALA A 157 5.19 -8.71 14.64
C ALA A 157 6.38 -7.99 13.96
N ALA A 158 6.32 -7.77 12.65
CA ALA A 158 7.33 -6.98 11.93
C ALA A 158 7.41 -5.53 12.42
N ASN A 159 6.26 -4.89 12.69
CA ASN A 159 6.20 -3.54 13.23
C ASN A 159 6.84 -3.44 14.62
N ASP A 160 6.58 -4.43 15.49
CA ASP A 160 7.18 -4.47 16.82
C ASP A 160 8.71 -4.60 16.73
N MET A 161 9.22 -5.36 15.76
CA MET A 161 10.67 -5.42 15.50
C MET A 161 11.23 -4.07 15.01
N LEU A 162 10.54 -3.35 14.13
CA LEU A 162 10.95 -2.02 13.69
C LEU A 162 11.02 -1.04 14.88
N LEU A 163 10.03 -1.06 15.78
CA LEU A 163 10.00 -0.23 16.99
C LEU A 163 11.06 -0.65 17.99
N TYR A 164 11.29 -1.95 18.17
CA TYR A 164 12.38 -2.48 19.00
C TYR A 164 13.74 -1.95 18.52
N TYR A 165 14.03 -2.01 17.20
CA TYR A 165 15.28 -1.50 16.67
C TYR A 165 15.40 0.03 16.81
N ASN A 166 14.30 0.76 16.78
CA ASN A 166 14.29 2.18 17.10
C ASN A 166 14.77 2.47 18.53
N THR A 167 14.33 1.67 19.48
CA THR A 167 14.65 1.86 20.90
C THR A 167 16.01 1.27 21.26
N GLN A 168 16.23 0.01 20.90
CA GLN A 168 17.42 -0.76 21.30
C GLN A 168 18.67 -0.37 20.53
N HIS A 169 18.54 -0.03 19.24
CA HIS A 169 19.69 0.21 18.33
C HIS A 169 19.75 1.66 17.82
N GLY A 170 18.95 2.57 18.35
CA GLY A 170 18.97 3.99 17.96
C GLY A 170 18.62 4.24 16.50
N MET A 171 17.85 3.36 15.86
CA MET A 171 17.37 3.56 14.50
C MET A 171 16.19 4.56 14.47
N SER A 172 15.84 5.04 13.27
CA SER A 172 14.74 5.98 13.06
C SER A 172 13.74 5.41 12.04
N ASN A 173 13.31 4.17 12.25
CA ASN A 173 12.38 3.50 11.35
C ASN A 173 10.99 4.14 11.41
N ALA A 174 10.35 4.34 10.25
CA ALA A 174 8.99 4.83 10.13
C ALA A 174 8.11 3.77 9.45
N ILE A 175 6.92 3.57 9.99
CA ILE A 175 5.96 2.55 9.58
C ILE A 175 4.70 3.27 9.12
N PHE A 176 4.24 2.99 7.89
CA PHE A 176 3.06 3.62 7.32
C PHE A 176 1.87 2.66 7.33
N ARG A 177 0.83 3.00 8.10
CA ARG A 177 -0.46 2.29 8.09
C ARG A 177 -1.24 2.70 6.86
N LEU A 178 -1.39 1.77 5.92
CA LEU A 178 -2.03 2.01 4.62
C LEU A 178 -3.46 1.44 4.59
N PRO A 179 -4.46 2.24 4.19
CA PRO A 179 -5.77 1.77 3.76
C PRO A 179 -5.66 1.21 2.32
N PRO A 180 -6.76 0.91 1.62
CA PRO A 180 -6.72 0.63 0.20
C PRO A 180 -6.00 1.75 -0.56
N VAL A 181 -4.95 1.38 -1.30
CA VAL A 181 -4.15 2.31 -2.10
C VAL A 181 -4.60 2.24 -3.55
N TYR A 182 -4.96 3.37 -4.12
CA TYR A 182 -5.38 3.50 -5.53
C TYR A 182 -4.24 3.99 -6.42
N GLY A 183 -4.30 3.64 -7.70
CA GLY A 183 -3.34 4.06 -8.73
C GLY A 183 -3.18 3.04 -9.85
N ALA A 184 -2.50 3.40 -10.94
CA ALA A 184 -2.25 2.51 -12.08
C ALA A 184 -1.41 1.29 -11.65
N GLY A 185 -2.00 0.09 -11.74
CA GLY A 185 -1.40 -1.15 -11.28
C GLY A 185 -2.41 -2.28 -11.09
N PRO A 186 -2.03 -3.41 -10.48
CA PRO A 186 -2.83 -4.64 -10.44
C PRO A 186 -4.02 -4.60 -9.46
N HIS A 187 -4.25 -3.51 -8.75
CA HIS A 187 -5.26 -3.44 -7.67
C HIS A 187 -6.72 -3.59 -8.07
N GLY A 188 -7.02 -3.64 -9.36
CA GLY A 188 -8.35 -3.99 -9.86
C GLY A 188 -8.76 -5.44 -9.55
N PHE A 189 -7.80 -6.29 -9.20
CA PHE A 189 -7.99 -7.72 -8.97
C PHE A 189 -7.30 -8.16 -7.68
N TYR A 190 -7.91 -9.11 -6.97
CA TYR A 190 -7.36 -9.71 -5.76
C TYR A 190 -7.91 -11.14 -5.59
N HIS A 191 -7.21 -11.98 -4.85
CA HIS A 191 -7.66 -13.33 -4.54
C HIS A 191 -8.45 -13.36 -3.23
N VAL A 192 -9.49 -14.19 -3.22
CA VAL A 192 -10.25 -14.58 -2.03
C VAL A 192 -10.41 -16.10 -2.11
N ASN A 193 -9.89 -16.81 -1.14
CA ASN A 193 -9.90 -18.29 -1.09
C ASN A 193 -9.50 -18.91 -2.44
N GLY A 194 -8.34 -18.48 -2.97
CA GLY A 194 -7.80 -18.96 -4.25
C GLY A 194 -8.50 -18.43 -5.51
N VAL A 195 -9.66 -17.75 -5.40
CA VAL A 195 -10.44 -17.26 -6.55
C VAL A 195 -10.09 -15.80 -6.87
N LEU A 196 -9.77 -15.52 -8.13
CA LEU A 196 -9.48 -14.16 -8.59
C LEU A 196 -10.79 -13.35 -8.73
N MET A 197 -10.89 -12.26 -7.99
CA MET A 197 -12.04 -11.38 -7.92
C MET A 197 -11.71 -9.98 -8.43
N LYS A 198 -12.69 -9.29 -9.05
CA LYS A 198 -12.59 -7.85 -9.33
C LYS A 198 -13.00 -7.03 -8.12
N SER A 199 -12.23 -6.01 -7.80
CA SER A 199 -12.60 -5.03 -6.77
C SER A 199 -13.86 -4.24 -7.15
N ALA A 200 -14.55 -3.68 -6.16
CA ALA A 200 -15.73 -2.84 -6.41
C ALA A 200 -15.37 -1.63 -7.31
N ILE A 201 -14.24 -1.00 -7.03
CA ILE A 201 -13.76 0.16 -7.80
C ILE A 201 -13.48 -0.23 -9.25
N GLN A 202 -12.84 -1.38 -9.51
CA GLN A 202 -12.62 -1.85 -10.87
C GLN A 202 -13.93 -2.13 -11.61
N LYS A 203 -14.91 -2.74 -10.93
CA LYS A 203 -16.24 -2.96 -11.49
C LYS A 203 -16.93 -1.64 -11.84
N PHE A 204 -16.79 -0.62 -10.99
CA PHE A 204 -17.37 0.70 -11.26
C PHE A 204 -16.71 1.37 -12.46
N MET A 205 -15.37 1.32 -12.57
CA MET A 205 -14.64 1.86 -13.73
C MET A 205 -15.01 1.16 -15.04
N ASP A 206 -15.06 -0.19 -15.04
CA ASP A 206 -15.44 -0.97 -16.21
C ASP A 206 -16.85 -0.61 -16.70
N LYS A 207 -17.80 -0.52 -15.77
CA LYS A 207 -19.20 -0.16 -16.08
C LYS A 207 -19.33 1.29 -16.56
N ALA A 208 -18.61 2.21 -15.93
CA ALA A 208 -18.60 3.62 -16.34
C ALA A 208 -18.09 3.78 -17.77
N ARG A 209 -17.04 3.07 -18.17
CA ARG A 209 -16.51 3.06 -19.54
C ARG A 209 -17.49 2.44 -20.53
N ALA A 210 -18.17 1.37 -20.12
CA ALA A 210 -19.17 0.70 -20.98
C ALA A 210 -20.51 1.47 -21.08
N GLY A 211 -20.72 2.50 -20.24
CA GLY A 211 -22.01 3.17 -20.13
C GLY A 211 -23.10 2.29 -19.53
N GLU A 212 -22.72 1.33 -18.69
CA GLU A 212 -23.62 0.41 -17.98
C GLU A 212 -24.01 0.97 -16.62
N ASP A 213 -25.17 0.57 -16.11
CA ASP A 213 -25.64 0.98 -14.79
C ASP A 213 -24.73 0.43 -13.68
N ILE A 214 -24.41 1.29 -12.72
CA ILE A 214 -23.59 0.97 -11.54
C ILE A 214 -24.55 0.70 -10.36
N LEU A 215 -24.46 -0.50 -9.80
CA LEU A 215 -25.28 -0.87 -8.65
C LEU A 215 -24.67 -0.26 -7.36
N VAL A 216 -25.51 0.44 -6.61
CA VAL A 216 -25.22 1.01 -5.30
C VAL A 216 -26.19 0.40 -4.30
N PHE A 217 -25.70 -0.15 -3.20
CA PHE A 217 -26.55 -0.79 -2.21
C PHE A 217 -27.18 0.24 -1.28
N GLU A 218 -28.40 -0.08 -0.81
CA GLU A 218 -29.08 0.73 0.20
C GLU A 218 -28.19 0.89 1.44
N GLY A 219 -27.98 2.13 1.86
CA GLY A 219 -27.10 2.48 2.98
C GLY A 219 -25.65 2.80 2.61
N ASP A 220 -25.22 2.61 1.37
CA ASP A 220 -23.84 2.92 0.92
C ASP A 220 -23.48 4.41 1.07
N GLU A 221 -24.48 5.31 1.12
CA GLU A 221 -24.27 6.73 1.43
C GLU A 221 -23.78 6.96 2.86
N ARG A 222 -24.00 6.02 3.78
CA ARG A 222 -23.58 6.11 5.19
C ARG A 222 -22.21 5.53 5.46
N PHE A 223 -21.64 4.78 4.51
CA PHE A 223 -20.34 4.13 4.69
C PHE A 223 -19.24 5.00 4.15
N ILE A 224 -18.61 5.70 5.07
CA ILE A 224 -17.50 6.61 4.79
C ILE A 224 -16.19 5.82 4.81
N ARG A 225 -15.40 5.93 3.75
CA ARG A 225 -14.09 5.29 3.65
C ARG A 225 -13.03 6.30 3.27
N ASP A 226 -11.95 6.24 4.00
CA ASP A 226 -10.72 6.92 3.65
C ASP A 226 -9.96 6.11 2.59
N PHE A 227 -9.02 6.73 1.91
CA PHE A 227 -8.23 6.11 0.85
C PHE A 227 -6.81 6.66 0.85
N ALA A 228 -5.93 6.01 0.11
CA ALA A 228 -4.61 6.54 -0.19
C ALA A 228 -4.38 6.52 -1.71
N TYR A 229 -3.64 7.50 -2.22
CA TYR A 229 -3.18 7.50 -3.59
C TYR A 229 -1.71 7.14 -3.65
N VAL A 230 -1.33 6.27 -4.56
CA VAL A 230 0.03 5.72 -4.63
C VAL A 230 1.10 6.79 -4.82
N LYS A 231 0.79 7.89 -5.53
CA LYS A 231 1.71 9.02 -5.70
C LYS A 231 1.93 9.77 -4.39
N ASP A 232 0.88 9.94 -3.57
CA ASP A 232 0.99 10.51 -2.23
C ASP A 232 1.78 9.60 -1.29
N VAL A 233 1.57 8.27 -1.38
CA VAL A 233 2.34 7.28 -0.60
C VAL A 233 3.83 7.37 -0.94
N ALA A 234 4.19 7.41 -2.22
CA ALA A 234 5.58 7.54 -2.67
C ALA A 234 6.22 8.84 -2.17
N ARG A 235 5.48 9.96 -2.24
CA ARG A 235 5.90 11.26 -1.73
C ARG A 235 6.10 11.25 -0.21
N ALA A 236 5.19 10.62 0.54
CA ALA A 236 5.29 10.49 1.99
C ALA A 236 6.56 9.73 2.41
N PHE A 237 6.90 8.64 1.72
CA PHE A 237 8.14 7.90 1.98
C PHE A 237 9.37 8.78 1.79
N TYR A 238 9.43 9.54 0.71
CA TYR A 238 10.54 10.47 0.46
C TYR A 238 10.64 11.53 1.56
N LEU A 239 9.54 12.19 1.92
CA LEU A 239 9.53 13.21 2.98
C LEU A 239 9.96 12.63 4.32
N ALA A 240 9.51 11.42 4.67
CA ALA A 240 9.91 10.75 5.90
C ALA A 240 11.40 10.36 5.90
N ILE A 241 11.98 10.02 4.74
CA ILE A 241 13.44 9.80 4.63
C ILE A 241 14.18 11.09 4.93
N LYS A 242 13.72 12.23 4.41
CA LYS A 242 14.38 13.55 4.57
C LYS A 242 14.16 14.18 5.94
N SER A 243 13.23 13.67 6.76
CA SER A 243 12.98 14.19 8.09
C SER A 243 13.67 13.35 9.18
N GLU A 244 14.36 14.03 10.09
CA GLU A 244 14.94 13.40 11.29
C GLU A 244 13.85 13.04 12.32
N ASN A 245 12.69 13.73 12.28
CA ASN A 245 11.59 13.52 13.20
C ASN A 245 10.70 12.32 12.81
N ALA A 246 10.76 11.87 11.55
CA ALA A 246 9.95 10.75 11.08
C ALA A 246 10.41 9.44 11.71
N LYS A 247 9.70 9.00 12.78
CA LYS A 247 9.99 7.79 13.55
C LYS A 247 8.72 7.20 14.15
N GLY A 248 8.56 5.88 14.07
CA GLY A 248 7.42 5.16 14.62
C GLY A 248 6.27 4.99 13.61
N LEU A 249 5.05 4.84 14.11
CA LEU A 249 3.87 4.58 13.29
C LEU A 249 3.25 5.88 12.77
N TYR A 250 2.79 5.87 11.52
CA TYR A 250 2.06 6.95 10.86
C TYR A 250 0.87 6.40 10.08
N ASN A 251 -0.28 7.01 10.20
CA ASN A 251 -1.35 6.81 9.24
C ASN A 251 -0.95 7.45 7.90
N MET A 252 -1.32 6.81 6.79
CA MET A 252 -1.03 7.31 5.45
C MET A 252 -2.26 7.17 4.58
N THR A 253 -3.09 8.19 4.60
CA THR A 253 -4.39 8.25 3.93
C THR A 253 -4.62 9.61 3.30
N SER A 254 -5.80 9.81 2.71
CA SER A 254 -6.23 11.14 2.27
C SER A 254 -6.64 12.05 3.43
N GLY A 255 -6.99 11.47 4.58
CA GLY A 255 -7.62 12.21 5.70
C GLY A 255 -9.04 12.69 5.40
N VAL A 256 -9.62 12.27 4.28
CA VAL A 256 -10.96 12.66 3.82
C VAL A 256 -11.80 11.42 3.54
N GLY A 257 -12.86 11.26 4.30
CA GLY A 257 -13.79 10.16 4.08
C GLY A 257 -14.75 10.45 2.91
N VAL A 258 -14.95 9.45 2.06
CA VAL A 258 -15.89 9.52 0.93
C VAL A 258 -16.85 8.32 1.00
N SER A 259 -18.17 8.59 0.87
CA SER A 259 -19.14 7.51 0.88
C SER A 259 -18.99 6.60 -0.34
N MET A 260 -19.37 5.33 -0.20
CA MET A 260 -19.32 4.39 -1.35
C MET A 260 -20.19 4.86 -2.51
N LYS A 261 -21.32 5.50 -2.21
CA LYS A 261 -22.21 6.09 -3.21
C LYS A 261 -21.54 7.25 -3.95
N ASP A 262 -20.87 8.15 -3.22
CA ASP A 262 -20.14 9.27 -3.83
C ASP A 262 -18.93 8.78 -4.64
N GLN A 263 -18.21 7.75 -4.16
CA GLN A 263 -17.14 7.13 -4.94
C GLN A 263 -17.67 6.59 -6.26
N ALA A 264 -18.80 5.87 -6.25
CA ALA A 264 -19.44 5.35 -7.45
C ALA A 264 -19.87 6.47 -8.41
N ALA A 265 -20.47 7.56 -7.87
CA ALA A 265 -20.89 8.71 -8.67
C ALA A 265 -19.70 9.44 -9.33
N ILE A 266 -18.62 9.64 -8.58
CA ILE A 266 -17.40 10.26 -9.10
C ILE A 266 -16.77 9.41 -10.19
N ILE A 267 -16.70 8.08 -10.00
CA ILE A 267 -16.16 7.15 -10.99
C ILE A 267 -17.04 7.13 -12.25
N ALA A 268 -18.37 7.08 -12.09
CA ALA A 268 -19.31 7.13 -13.21
C ALA A 268 -19.11 8.36 -14.09
N ASP A 269 -18.81 9.49 -13.49
CA ASP A 269 -18.57 10.75 -14.20
C ASP A 269 -17.18 10.80 -14.83
N VAL A 270 -16.13 10.48 -14.07
CA VAL A 270 -14.72 10.57 -14.52
C VAL A 270 -14.38 9.56 -15.61
N PHE A 271 -14.89 8.34 -15.51
CA PHE A 271 -14.60 7.25 -16.47
C PHE A 271 -15.63 7.12 -17.60
N CYS A 272 -16.57 8.05 -17.70
CA CYS A 272 -17.54 8.08 -18.79
C CYS A 272 -16.83 8.25 -20.15
N GLU A 273 -17.09 7.32 -21.09
CA GLU A 273 -16.58 7.34 -22.46
C GLU A 273 -17.76 7.33 -23.46
N GLY A 274 -18.54 8.41 -23.46
CA GLY A 274 -19.67 8.59 -24.39
C GLY A 274 -21.02 8.44 -23.69
N LYS A 275 -21.52 7.20 -23.43
CA LYS A 275 -22.80 7.00 -22.74
C LYS A 275 -22.62 7.09 -21.23
N LYS A 276 -23.43 7.91 -20.57
CA LYS A 276 -23.41 8.11 -19.13
C LYS A 276 -24.03 6.91 -18.38
N SER A 277 -23.37 6.42 -17.36
CA SER A 277 -23.88 5.40 -16.46
C SER A 277 -24.85 6.00 -15.44
N ASN A 278 -25.92 5.26 -15.09
CA ASN A 278 -26.77 5.63 -13.96
C ASN A 278 -26.32 4.89 -12.69
N LEU A 279 -26.61 5.47 -11.53
CA LEU A 279 -26.52 4.79 -10.26
C LEU A 279 -27.88 4.17 -9.96
N VAL A 280 -27.93 2.83 -9.84
CA VAL A 280 -29.15 2.08 -9.56
C VAL A 280 -29.07 1.54 -8.13
N ASN A 281 -30.01 1.98 -7.30
CA ASN A 281 -30.11 1.49 -5.92
C ASN A 281 -30.69 0.05 -5.92
N VAL A 282 -30.08 -0.80 -5.12
CA VAL A 282 -30.52 -2.21 -4.90
C VAL A 282 -30.62 -2.48 -3.41
N ASP A 283 -31.64 -3.26 -3.04
CA ASP A 283 -32.13 -3.40 -1.65
C ASP A 283 -31.21 -4.21 -0.71
N LYS A 284 -30.04 -4.66 -1.08
CA LYS A 284 -29.29 -5.55 -0.19
C LYS A 284 -27.78 -5.47 -0.33
N SER A 285 -27.13 -5.02 0.73
CA SER A 285 -25.72 -5.30 0.99
C SER A 285 -25.57 -6.70 1.60
N ASN A 286 -24.72 -7.55 1.02
CA ASN A 286 -24.35 -8.85 1.58
C ASN A 286 -23.27 -8.78 2.68
N GLY A 287 -23.00 -7.61 3.22
CA GLY A 287 -21.96 -7.40 4.23
C GLY A 287 -22.37 -6.36 5.27
N THR A 288 -21.59 -6.28 6.33
CA THR A 288 -21.63 -5.17 7.31
C THR A 288 -20.56 -4.17 6.88
N PRO A 289 -20.86 -3.18 6.01
CA PRO A 289 -19.89 -2.17 5.63
C PRO A 289 -19.46 -1.41 6.87
N ARG A 290 -18.15 -1.11 6.97
CA ARG A 290 -17.61 -0.34 8.09
C ARG A 290 -16.99 0.93 7.55
N SER A 291 -17.30 2.02 8.23
CA SER A 291 -16.66 3.32 8.00
C SER A 291 -15.30 3.35 8.66
N PHE A 292 -14.34 4.03 8.04
CA PHE A 292 -13.07 4.37 8.66
C PHE A 292 -12.53 5.68 8.11
N LEU A 293 -11.96 6.46 9.00
CA LEU A 293 -11.29 7.72 8.72
C LEU A 293 -10.06 7.80 9.61
N PHE A 294 -8.92 8.24 9.07
CA PHE A 294 -7.66 8.31 9.80
C PHE A 294 -7.16 9.75 9.91
N SER A 295 -6.53 10.06 11.05
CA SER A 295 -5.86 11.33 11.26
C SER A 295 -4.50 11.35 10.57
N MET A 296 -4.18 12.46 9.89
CA MET A 296 -2.88 12.72 9.26
C MET A 296 -2.03 13.74 10.04
N GLU A 297 -2.50 14.17 11.22
CA GLU A 297 -1.87 15.25 12.00
C GLU A 297 -0.42 14.93 12.39
N LYS A 298 -0.14 13.66 12.72
CA LYS A 298 1.22 13.24 13.08
C LYS A 298 2.17 13.33 11.89
N ALA A 299 1.77 12.86 10.72
CA ALA A 299 2.56 12.95 9.50
C ALA A 299 2.82 14.41 9.09
N LYS A 300 1.79 15.27 9.20
CA LYS A 300 1.90 16.70 8.96
C LYS A 300 2.90 17.36 9.92
N LYS A 301 2.81 17.05 11.21
CA LYS A 301 3.67 17.63 12.25
C LYS A 301 5.14 17.19 12.10
N ASP A 302 5.39 15.88 11.89
CA ASP A 302 6.73 15.32 12.01
C ASP A 302 7.56 15.46 10.71
N PHE A 303 6.92 15.51 9.55
CA PHE A 303 7.62 15.63 8.26
C PHE A 303 6.86 16.44 7.18
N GLY A 304 5.90 17.28 7.60
CA GLY A 304 5.24 18.24 6.72
C GLY A 304 4.38 17.60 5.62
N PHE A 305 3.91 16.36 5.80
CA PHE A 305 3.14 15.69 4.80
C PHE A 305 1.67 16.13 4.81
N GLU A 306 1.19 16.59 3.66
CA GLU A 306 -0.22 16.81 3.35
C GLU A 306 -0.53 16.15 2.00
N PRO A 307 -1.62 15.34 1.88
CA PRO A 307 -1.95 14.69 0.61
C PRO A 307 -2.26 15.68 -0.50
N GLU A 308 -1.61 15.54 -1.64
CA GLU A 308 -1.94 16.33 -2.84
C GLU A 308 -3.26 15.87 -3.48
N PHE A 309 -3.59 14.60 -3.30
CA PHE A 309 -4.78 13.95 -3.85
C PHE A 309 -5.83 13.64 -2.77
N ALA A 310 -6.01 14.55 -1.80
CA ALA A 310 -7.06 14.41 -0.78
C ALA A 310 -8.48 14.40 -1.38
N SER A 311 -8.70 15.05 -2.53
CA SER A 311 -9.97 14.95 -3.26
C SER A 311 -10.04 13.65 -4.05
N PHE A 312 -11.04 12.81 -3.75
CA PHE A 312 -11.27 11.55 -4.47
C PHE A 312 -11.46 11.79 -5.99
N ARG A 313 -12.17 12.87 -6.37
CA ARG A 313 -12.33 13.24 -7.79
C ARG A 313 -10.99 13.61 -8.44
N LYS A 314 -10.17 14.42 -7.79
CA LYS A 314 -8.83 14.79 -8.31
C LYS A 314 -7.98 13.53 -8.50
N MET A 315 -8.00 12.64 -7.53
CA MET A 315 -7.30 11.35 -7.59
C MET A 315 -7.80 10.51 -8.77
N MET A 316 -9.12 10.36 -8.96
CA MET A 316 -9.67 9.55 -10.05
C MET A 316 -9.38 10.12 -11.44
N ILE A 317 -9.32 11.43 -11.58
CA ILE A 317 -8.91 12.08 -12.85
C ILE A 317 -7.46 11.74 -13.17
N ASP A 318 -6.54 11.85 -12.21
CA ASP A 318 -5.13 11.53 -12.40
C ASP A 318 -4.93 10.02 -12.63
N TYR A 319 -5.67 9.18 -11.89
CA TYR A 319 -5.66 7.72 -12.07
C TYR A 319 -6.13 7.32 -13.48
N LYS A 320 -7.22 7.92 -13.97
CA LYS A 320 -7.69 7.70 -15.35
C LYS A 320 -6.62 8.09 -16.37
N LYS A 321 -5.98 9.23 -16.20
CA LYS A 321 -4.89 9.67 -17.07
C LYS A 321 -3.75 8.64 -17.15
N ASP A 322 -3.34 8.10 -16.00
CA ASP A 322 -2.29 7.08 -15.94
C ASP A 322 -2.71 5.78 -16.64
N ILE A 323 -3.94 5.31 -16.43
CA ILE A 323 -4.48 4.12 -17.11
C ILE A 323 -4.55 4.33 -18.62
N ASP A 324 -5.10 5.47 -19.07
CA ASP A 324 -5.30 5.76 -20.49
C ASP A 324 -3.96 5.94 -21.22
N SER A 325 -2.92 6.39 -20.53
CA SER A 325 -1.55 6.43 -21.04
C SER A 325 -0.88 5.06 -21.15
N GLY A 326 -1.46 4.03 -20.54
CA GLY A 326 -0.87 2.70 -20.44
C GLY A 326 0.29 2.61 -19.46
N LEU A 327 0.35 3.49 -18.45
CA LEU A 327 1.41 3.51 -17.45
C LEU A 327 1.56 2.13 -16.78
N TYR A 328 2.74 1.53 -16.86
CA TYR A 328 3.07 0.18 -16.34
C TYR A 328 2.27 -0.99 -16.97
N LYS A 329 1.60 -0.81 -18.10
CA LYS A 329 0.86 -1.86 -18.79
C LYS A 329 1.72 -3.10 -19.10
N ASP A 330 3.02 -2.88 -19.37
CA ASP A 330 3.98 -3.96 -19.60
C ASP A 330 4.36 -4.71 -18.30
N LEU A 331 4.17 -4.10 -17.14
CA LEU A 331 4.52 -4.68 -15.85
C LEU A 331 3.32 -5.36 -15.18
N PHE A 332 2.15 -4.77 -15.26
CA PHE A 332 0.93 -5.23 -14.62
C PHE A 332 -0.19 -5.45 -15.63
N LYS A 333 -1.07 -6.39 -15.31
CA LYS A 333 -2.38 -6.51 -15.96
C LYS A 333 -3.37 -5.67 -15.15
N TYR A 334 -4.08 -4.76 -15.81
CA TYR A 334 -5.16 -3.95 -15.22
C TYR A 334 -6.16 -3.48 -16.27
#